data_4541164a088212bf660f9f4c98d4f4f2
#
_entry.id   4541164a088212bf660f9f4c98d4f4f2
#
_cell.length_a   1.000
_cell.length_b   1.000
_cell.length_c   1.000
_cell.angle_alpha   90.00
_cell.angle_beta   90.00
_cell.angle_gamma   90.00
#
_symmetry.space_group_name_H-M   'P 1'
#
loop_
_entity.id
_entity.type
_entity.pdbx_description
1 polymer ?
#
loop_
_entity_poly.entity_id
_entity_poly.type
_entity_poly.pdbx_seq_one_letter_code
_entity_poly.pdbx_strand_id
1 'polypeptide(L)'
;MPSMLVYRGDYGQLSLEEHSHPDVGAGEVCVALDTALVCSSDLHTIFHRRTAPTPLVLGHETVSVIDRIGDGGPTTDMQGIPLRTGDRVVWAVVASCGAFGTCSRGWPQKCPGALKYGHARLSSQEKWMGGFADYQVLKPGTSILRVPEHVPSRIAATIGCSTATVCAVLEAAGDIRDKVVLINGAGQLGMQAAIMAKSGGAKQVICLEAQPQRRTDAKRMGFVTIAPESMALMLTDATAGEPIDIYLELAGHVSDFSMLMKHLGVGSTIVFAGAVFPSPALPLDMETVIRKCITIKGIHNYRPEHLVRALAFASAHCDALSEFLTFGSLLPLREHAAAVQAGESGAFHRVGFTSG
;
A
#
# COMPACT_ATOMS: atom_id res chain seq x y z
N MET A 1 -3.57 -30.70 2.65
CA MET A 1 -4.65 -29.81 2.13
C MET A 1 -4.11 -28.39 2.13
N PRO A 2 -4.57 -27.52 1.24
CA PRO A 2 -4.15 -26.12 1.28
C PRO A 2 -4.67 -25.41 2.53
N SER A 3 -3.89 -24.42 2.99
CA SER A 3 -4.07 -23.74 4.26
C SER A 3 -4.38 -22.26 4.08
N MET A 4 -5.02 -21.65 5.06
CA MET A 4 -5.23 -20.23 5.19
C MET A 4 -5.12 -19.76 6.63
N LEU A 5 -4.74 -18.50 6.84
CA LEU A 5 -4.71 -17.87 8.15
C LEU A 5 -6.00 -17.09 8.37
N VAL A 6 -6.83 -17.56 9.28
CA VAL A 6 -8.12 -16.94 9.61
C VAL A 6 -7.96 -16.04 10.85
N TYR A 7 -8.36 -14.78 10.71
CA TYR A 7 -8.53 -13.86 11.84
C TYR A 7 -9.97 -13.90 12.31
N ARG A 8 -10.17 -14.27 13.59
CA ARG A 8 -11.51 -14.44 14.20
C ARG A 8 -11.92 -13.29 15.12
N GLY A 9 -11.02 -12.31 15.29
CA GLY A 9 -11.24 -11.16 16.17
C GLY A 9 -10.44 -11.22 17.47
N ASP A 10 -9.61 -12.23 17.66
CA ASP A 10 -8.78 -12.37 18.86
C ASP A 10 -7.50 -11.52 18.71
N TYR A 11 -7.19 -10.73 19.74
CA TYR A 11 -6.05 -9.83 19.75
C TYR A 11 -4.72 -10.56 19.53
N GLY A 12 -3.99 -10.16 18.51
CA GLY A 12 -2.67 -10.69 18.19
C GLY A 12 -2.66 -12.10 17.60
N GLN A 13 -3.81 -12.72 17.29
CA GLN A 13 -3.89 -14.13 16.92
C GLN A 13 -4.46 -14.36 15.52
N LEU A 14 -3.87 -15.32 14.83
CA LEU A 14 -4.36 -15.89 13.58
C LEU A 14 -4.46 -17.40 13.78
N SER A 15 -5.44 -18.04 13.15
CA SER A 15 -5.61 -19.50 13.19
C SER A 15 -5.27 -20.09 11.83
N LEU A 16 -4.36 -21.05 11.80
CA LEU A 16 -4.06 -21.82 10.57
C LEU A 16 -5.14 -22.89 10.39
N GLU A 17 -5.84 -22.86 9.27
CA GLU A 17 -6.92 -23.78 8.95
C GLU A 17 -6.67 -24.43 7.59
N GLU A 18 -6.93 -25.74 7.52
CA GLU A 18 -6.86 -26.51 6.28
C GLU A 18 -8.24 -26.60 5.62
N HIS A 19 -8.27 -26.47 4.31
CA HIS A 19 -9.50 -26.52 3.51
C HIS A 19 -9.30 -27.33 2.23
N SER A 20 -10.42 -27.71 1.58
CA SER A 20 -10.37 -28.22 0.19
C SER A 20 -9.80 -27.16 -0.75
N HIS A 21 -9.21 -27.60 -1.86
CA HIS A 21 -8.83 -26.67 -2.94
C HIS A 21 -10.01 -25.79 -3.33
N PRO A 22 -9.76 -24.51 -3.70
CA PRO A 22 -10.82 -23.61 -4.11
C PRO A 22 -11.52 -24.11 -5.38
N ASP A 23 -12.85 -24.06 -5.40
CA ASP A 23 -13.62 -24.12 -6.63
C ASP A 23 -13.46 -22.80 -7.37
N VAL A 24 -13.42 -22.87 -8.70
CA VAL A 24 -13.26 -21.70 -9.57
C VAL A 24 -14.51 -21.55 -10.42
N GLY A 25 -15.28 -20.52 -10.14
CA GLY A 25 -16.51 -20.22 -10.88
C GLY A 25 -16.25 -19.56 -12.22
N ALA A 26 -17.32 -19.35 -12.98
CA ALA A 26 -17.26 -18.63 -14.25
C ALA A 26 -16.75 -17.18 -14.05
N GLY A 27 -15.80 -16.77 -14.88
CA GLY A 27 -15.18 -15.45 -14.82
C GLY A 27 -14.14 -15.25 -13.72
N GLU A 28 -13.91 -16.23 -12.86
CA GLU A 28 -12.95 -16.17 -11.75
C GLU A 28 -11.55 -16.65 -12.15
N VAL A 29 -10.54 -16.24 -11.37
CA VAL A 29 -9.16 -16.71 -11.51
C VAL A 29 -8.68 -17.22 -10.16
N CYS A 30 -8.26 -18.47 -10.10
CA CYS A 30 -7.55 -19.02 -8.94
C CYS A 30 -6.06 -18.76 -9.10
N VAL A 31 -5.45 -18.24 -8.05
CA VAL A 31 -4.01 -18.00 -7.99
C VAL A 31 -3.40 -18.72 -6.80
N ALA A 32 -2.23 -19.33 -7.00
CA ALA A 32 -1.44 -19.97 -5.96
C ALA A 32 -0.43 -18.94 -5.41
N LEU A 33 -0.23 -18.92 -4.10
CA LEU A 33 0.66 -17.99 -3.44
C LEU A 33 2.10 -18.15 -3.92
N ASP A 34 2.73 -17.06 -4.32
CA ASP A 34 4.19 -16.92 -4.42
C ASP A 34 4.69 -16.17 -3.17
N THR A 35 4.24 -14.93 -2.98
CA THR A 35 4.63 -14.09 -1.84
C THR A 35 3.46 -13.22 -1.38
N ALA A 36 3.20 -13.22 -0.07
CA ALA A 36 2.28 -12.28 0.59
C ALA A 36 3.02 -11.50 1.68
N LEU A 37 2.88 -10.18 1.69
CA LEU A 37 3.50 -9.31 2.68
C LEU A 37 2.48 -8.85 3.71
N VAL A 38 2.93 -8.70 4.95
CA VAL A 38 2.13 -8.17 6.06
C VAL A 38 2.15 -6.64 5.98
N CYS A 39 1.03 -6.06 5.61
CA CYS A 39 0.84 -4.61 5.60
C CYS A 39 0.59 -4.07 7.02
N SER A 40 0.94 -2.82 7.27
CA SER A 40 0.60 -2.16 8.54
C SER A 40 -0.91 -2.19 8.82
N SER A 41 -1.76 -2.15 7.78
CA SER A 41 -3.21 -2.25 7.94
C SER A 41 -3.68 -3.64 8.42
N ASP A 42 -2.96 -4.72 8.10
CA ASP A 42 -3.22 -6.05 8.66
C ASP A 42 -2.91 -6.06 10.15
N LEU A 43 -1.74 -5.50 10.54
CA LEU A 43 -1.35 -5.34 11.95
C LEU A 43 -2.34 -4.47 12.72
N HIS A 44 -2.83 -3.37 12.13
CA HIS A 44 -3.88 -2.55 12.76
C HIS A 44 -5.16 -3.33 13.00
N THR A 45 -5.50 -4.28 12.14
CA THR A 45 -6.64 -5.18 12.33
C THR A 45 -6.35 -6.20 13.42
N ILE A 46 -5.22 -6.91 13.35
CA ILE A 46 -4.82 -7.97 14.30
C ILE A 46 -4.69 -7.42 15.72
N PHE A 47 -4.19 -6.20 15.88
CA PHE A 47 -3.98 -5.55 17.19
C PHE A 47 -5.08 -4.55 17.55
N HIS A 48 -6.29 -4.70 17.03
CA HIS A 48 -7.50 -3.94 17.37
C HIS A 48 -7.39 -2.41 17.25
N ARG A 49 -6.45 -1.90 16.44
CA ARG A 49 -6.33 -0.46 16.16
C ARG A 49 -7.35 0.03 15.14
N ARG A 50 -8.01 -0.90 14.46
CA ARG A 50 -9.15 -0.65 13.57
C ARG A 50 -10.13 -1.83 13.62
N THR A 51 -11.38 -1.57 13.29
CA THR A 51 -12.40 -2.62 13.16
C THR A 51 -12.32 -3.29 11.79
N ALA A 52 -12.67 -4.57 11.74
CA ALA A 52 -12.82 -5.35 10.51
C ALA A 52 -13.96 -6.36 10.67
N PRO A 53 -14.62 -6.76 9.57
CA PRO A 53 -15.63 -7.83 9.63
C PRO A 53 -14.93 -9.16 9.90
N THR A 54 -15.33 -9.86 10.95
CA THR A 54 -14.76 -11.18 11.33
C THR A 54 -15.79 -12.28 11.14
N PRO A 55 -15.36 -13.53 10.86
CA PRO A 55 -13.98 -13.96 10.53
C PRO A 55 -13.55 -13.51 9.13
N LEU A 56 -12.23 -13.37 8.89
CA LEU A 56 -11.70 -13.03 7.57
C LEU A 56 -10.31 -13.62 7.37
N VAL A 57 -9.88 -13.77 6.11
CA VAL A 57 -8.50 -14.03 5.73
C VAL A 57 -7.85 -12.70 5.36
N LEU A 58 -6.79 -12.30 6.07
CA LEU A 58 -6.04 -11.08 5.81
C LEU A 58 -5.07 -11.24 4.63
N GLY A 59 -4.28 -10.20 4.36
CA GLY A 59 -3.30 -10.18 3.27
C GLY A 59 -3.87 -9.61 1.97
N HIS A 60 -3.23 -8.55 1.49
CA HIS A 60 -3.62 -7.85 0.27
C HIS A 60 -2.40 -7.23 -0.46
N GLU A 61 -1.20 -7.48 0.05
CA GLU A 61 0.06 -7.21 -0.64
C GLU A 61 0.61 -8.55 -1.15
N THR A 62 0.18 -8.98 -2.32
CA THR A 62 0.44 -10.32 -2.84
C THR A 62 0.89 -10.29 -4.29
N VAL A 63 1.80 -11.18 -4.63
CA VAL A 63 2.07 -11.69 -5.96
C VAL A 63 1.81 -13.19 -5.94
N SER A 64 1.18 -13.70 -6.97
CA SER A 64 0.84 -15.12 -7.06
C SER A 64 0.94 -15.63 -8.50
N VAL A 65 0.88 -16.93 -8.65
CA VAL A 65 0.91 -17.61 -9.95
C VAL A 65 -0.50 -18.05 -10.31
N ILE A 66 -0.95 -17.81 -11.55
CA ILE A 66 -2.25 -18.30 -12.01
C ILE A 66 -2.24 -19.83 -11.99
N ASP A 67 -3.10 -20.42 -11.17
CA ASP A 67 -3.35 -21.86 -11.09
C ASP A 67 -4.42 -22.28 -12.12
N ARG A 68 -5.57 -21.61 -12.11
CA ARG A 68 -6.68 -21.87 -13.04
C ARG A 68 -7.45 -20.60 -13.40
N ILE A 69 -7.95 -20.56 -14.62
CA ILE A 69 -8.90 -19.54 -15.08
C ILE A 69 -10.23 -20.24 -15.34
N GLY A 70 -11.29 -19.76 -14.72
CA GLY A 70 -12.64 -20.28 -14.89
C GLY A 70 -13.23 -19.94 -16.28
N ASP A 71 -14.29 -20.61 -16.64
CA ASP A 71 -14.98 -20.40 -17.92
C ASP A 71 -15.38 -18.94 -18.11
N GLY A 72 -15.04 -18.35 -19.25
CA GLY A 72 -15.30 -16.93 -19.52
C GLY A 72 -14.44 -15.97 -18.67
N GLY A 73 -13.40 -16.45 -18.01
CA GLY A 73 -12.45 -15.61 -17.28
C GLY A 73 -11.58 -14.74 -18.20
N PRO A 74 -10.76 -13.83 -17.63
CA PRO A 74 -9.96 -12.89 -18.41
C PRO A 74 -8.93 -13.62 -19.28
N THR A 75 -8.88 -13.30 -20.56
CA THR A 75 -7.88 -13.81 -21.50
C THR A 75 -6.64 -12.94 -21.62
N THR A 76 -6.73 -11.69 -21.17
CA THR A 76 -5.65 -10.71 -21.16
C THR A 76 -5.65 -9.93 -19.85
N ASP A 77 -4.52 -9.39 -19.49
CA ASP A 77 -4.38 -8.43 -18.40
C ASP A 77 -4.86 -7.02 -18.81
N MET A 78 -4.76 -6.05 -17.90
CA MET A 78 -5.15 -4.66 -18.15
C MET A 78 -4.37 -3.97 -19.28
N GLN A 79 -3.21 -4.50 -19.68
CA GLN A 79 -2.37 -3.96 -20.76
C GLN A 79 -2.57 -4.73 -22.07
N GLY A 80 -3.52 -5.67 -22.11
CA GLY A 80 -3.77 -6.52 -23.29
C GLY A 80 -2.78 -7.68 -23.43
N ILE A 81 -1.95 -7.94 -22.42
CA ILE A 81 -1.01 -9.07 -22.43
C ILE A 81 -1.79 -10.36 -22.12
N PRO A 82 -1.63 -11.43 -22.93
CA PRO A 82 -2.31 -12.70 -22.67
C PRO A 82 -2.02 -13.26 -21.28
N LEU A 83 -3.06 -13.73 -20.61
CA LEU A 83 -2.98 -14.43 -19.31
C LEU A 83 -3.12 -15.94 -19.52
N ARG A 84 -2.25 -16.68 -18.83
CA ARG A 84 -2.22 -18.16 -18.87
C ARG A 84 -1.91 -18.72 -17.50
N THR A 85 -2.30 -19.96 -17.25
CA THR A 85 -1.81 -20.75 -16.13
C THR A 85 -0.27 -20.74 -16.09
N GLY A 86 0.31 -20.50 -14.93
CA GLY A 86 1.75 -20.34 -14.72
C GLY A 86 2.24 -18.89 -14.79
N ASP A 87 1.45 -17.93 -15.25
CA ASP A 87 1.84 -16.51 -15.24
C ASP A 87 1.85 -15.95 -13.80
N ARG A 88 2.91 -15.21 -13.45
CA ARG A 88 2.95 -14.42 -12.21
C ARG A 88 2.12 -13.16 -12.37
N VAL A 89 1.23 -12.91 -11.42
CA VAL A 89 0.29 -11.80 -11.49
C VAL A 89 0.20 -11.03 -10.16
N VAL A 90 -0.15 -9.76 -10.30
CA VAL A 90 -0.63 -8.88 -9.22
C VAL A 90 -1.98 -8.31 -9.62
N TRP A 91 -2.76 -7.84 -8.66
CA TRP A 91 -4.10 -7.34 -8.92
C TRP A 91 -4.48 -6.18 -8.01
N ALA A 92 -5.50 -5.45 -8.41
CA ALA A 92 -6.06 -4.38 -7.59
C ALA A 92 -6.68 -4.94 -6.31
N VAL A 93 -6.39 -4.30 -5.17
CA VAL A 93 -6.95 -4.68 -3.87
C VAL A 93 -8.48 -4.64 -3.83
N VAL A 94 -9.09 -3.90 -4.75
CA VAL A 94 -10.55 -3.76 -4.87
C VAL A 94 -11.02 -4.26 -6.23
N ALA A 95 -11.90 -5.28 -6.23
CA ALA A 95 -12.71 -5.64 -7.39
C ALA A 95 -13.98 -4.78 -7.37
N SER A 96 -14.16 -3.94 -8.39
CA SER A 96 -15.34 -3.06 -8.52
C SER A 96 -16.30 -3.59 -9.58
N CYS A 97 -17.61 -3.36 -9.39
CA CYS A 97 -18.62 -3.83 -10.36
C CYS A 97 -18.73 -2.95 -11.61
N GLY A 98 -18.16 -1.73 -11.62
CA GLY A 98 -18.26 -0.76 -12.71
C GLY A 98 -19.64 -0.09 -12.88
N ALA A 99 -20.70 -0.54 -12.18
CA ALA A 99 -22.07 -0.15 -12.43
C ALA A 99 -22.60 1.00 -11.53
N PHE A 100 -22.07 1.16 -10.33
CA PHE A 100 -22.55 2.21 -9.42
C PHE A 100 -22.08 3.61 -9.83
N GLY A 101 -22.83 4.64 -9.46
CA GLY A 101 -22.49 6.04 -9.73
C GLY A 101 -21.13 6.50 -9.17
N THR A 102 -20.59 5.84 -8.14
CA THR A 102 -19.22 6.05 -7.68
C THR A 102 -18.20 5.57 -8.72
N CYS A 103 -18.46 4.46 -9.38
CA CYS A 103 -17.58 3.92 -10.44
C CYS A 103 -17.56 4.87 -11.65
N SER A 104 -18.76 5.29 -12.14
CA SER A 104 -18.87 6.19 -13.30
C SER A 104 -18.29 7.59 -13.04
N ARG A 105 -18.23 8.04 -11.79
CA ARG A 105 -17.59 9.29 -11.38
C ARG A 105 -16.08 9.17 -11.15
N GLY A 106 -15.45 8.03 -11.52
CA GLY A 106 -14.01 7.83 -11.40
C GLY A 106 -13.50 7.40 -10.02
N TRP A 107 -14.42 6.84 -9.17
CA TRP A 107 -14.06 6.32 -7.85
C TRP A 107 -14.39 4.82 -7.72
N PRO A 108 -13.87 3.94 -8.60
CA PRO A 108 -14.18 2.50 -8.55
C PRO A 108 -13.73 1.84 -7.25
N GLN A 109 -12.64 2.34 -6.63
CA GLN A 109 -12.15 1.87 -5.32
C GLN A 109 -13.11 2.19 -4.15
N LYS A 110 -14.18 2.96 -4.39
CA LYS A 110 -15.26 3.30 -3.45
C LYS A 110 -16.61 2.75 -3.89
N CYS A 111 -16.61 1.76 -4.78
CA CYS A 111 -17.82 1.08 -5.22
C CYS A 111 -18.57 0.48 -4.02
N PRO A 112 -19.87 0.73 -3.83
CA PRO A 112 -20.65 0.12 -2.74
C PRO A 112 -20.73 -1.40 -2.83
N GLY A 113 -20.64 -1.98 -4.04
CA GLY A 113 -20.59 -3.43 -4.29
C GLY A 113 -19.17 -3.97 -4.43
N ALA A 114 -18.16 -3.24 -3.98
CA ALA A 114 -16.78 -3.69 -4.11
C ALA A 114 -16.45 -4.86 -3.19
N LEU A 115 -15.76 -5.86 -3.72
CA LEU A 115 -15.01 -6.81 -2.92
C LEU A 115 -13.62 -6.23 -2.65
N LYS A 116 -13.21 -6.21 -1.39
CA LYS A 116 -11.85 -5.80 -1.00
C LYS A 116 -11.08 -7.01 -0.48
N TYR A 117 -10.09 -7.46 -1.23
CA TYR A 117 -9.24 -8.61 -0.87
C TYR A 117 -8.51 -8.36 0.45
N GLY A 118 -8.42 -9.39 1.28
CA GLY A 118 -7.83 -9.30 2.61
C GLY A 118 -8.67 -8.54 3.64
N HIS A 119 -9.91 -8.12 3.28
CA HIS A 119 -10.80 -7.34 4.14
C HIS A 119 -12.26 -7.82 4.11
N ALA A 120 -12.57 -8.74 3.22
CA ALA A 120 -13.92 -9.31 3.10
C ALA A 120 -14.15 -10.36 4.18
N ARG A 121 -15.39 -10.41 4.70
CA ARG A 121 -15.80 -11.43 5.66
C ARG A 121 -15.76 -12.81 5.01
N LEU A 122 -15.17 -13.77 5.73
CA LEU A 122 -15.18 -15.17 5.34
C LEU A 122 -16.63 -15.72 5.40
N SER A 123 -17.05 -16.40 4.33
CA SER A 123 -18.34 -17.10 4.25
C SER A 123 -18.15 -18.51 3.69
N SER A 124 -19.22 -19.31 3.70
CA SER A 124 -19.17 -20.64 3.09
C SER A 124 -18.91 -20.63 1.59
N GLN A 125 -19.30 -19.53 0.92
CA GLN A 125 -19.16 -19.35 -0.55
C GLN A 125 -17.91 -18.56 -0.93
N GLU A 126 -17.37 -17.74 -0.01
CA GLU A 126 -16.25 -16.82 -0.26
C GLU A 126 -15.16 -17.05 0.78
N LYS A 127 -14.39 -18.12 0.62
CA LYS A 127 -13.33 -18.50 1.57
C LYS A 127 -11.98 -17.89 1.21
N TRP A 128 -11.61 -17.94 -0.04
CA TRP A 128 -10.26 -17.64 -0.53
C TRP A 128 -10.11 -16.16 -0.95
N MET A 129 -10.48 -15.21 -0.06
CA MET A 129 -10.54 -13.77 -0.38
C MET A 129 -9.37 -12.95 0.19
N GLY A 130 -8.39 -13.58 0.81
CA GLY A 130 -7.20 -12.91 1.37
C GLY A 130 -5.93 -13.65 1.01
N GLY A 131 -4.81 -12.91 0.99
CA GLY A 131 -3.52 -13.40 0.53
C GLY A 131 -2.73 -14.19 1.57
N PHE A 132 -3.17 -14.23 2.84
CA PHE A 132 -2.54 -15.12 3.82
C PHE A 132 -3.12 -16.54 3.71
N ALA A 133 -3.00 -17.11 2.52
CA ALA A 133 -3.51 -18.42 2.16
C ALA A 133 -2.68 -19.00 1.01
N ASP A 134 -2.66 -20.33 0.88
CA ASP A 134 -1.98 -21.02 -0.23
C ASP A 134 -2.60 -20.68 -1.60
N TYR A 135 -3.89 -20.35 -1.61
CA TYR A 135 -4.62 -19.93 -2.79
C TYR A 135 -5.44 -18.68 -2.54
N GLN A 136 -5.76 -17.97 -3.62
CA GLN A 136 -6.74 -16.89 -3.62
C GLN A 136 -7.61 -16.97 -4.87
N VAL A 137 -8.91 -16.64 -4.74
CA VAL A 137 -9.85 -16.60 -5.86
C VAL A 137 -10.15 -15.15 -6.20
N LEU A 138 -9.75 -14.74 -7.40
CA LEU A 138 -10.03 -13.41 -7.92
C LEU A 138 -11.37 -13.41 -8.62
N LYS A 139 -12.25 -12.52 -8.19
CA LYS A 139 -13.62 -12.38 -8.69
C LYS A 139 -13.68 -11.61 -10.02
N PRO A 140 -14.73 -11.80 -10.83
CA PRO A 140 -14.95 -10.96 -11.99
C PRO A 140 -14.88 -9.46 -11.67
N GLY A 141 -14.31 -8.67 -12.56
CA GLY A 141 -14.07 -7.25 -12.34
C GLY A 141 -12.78 -6.91 -11.59
N THR A 142 -11.98 -7.91 -11.22
CA THR A 142 -10.65 -7.68 -10.69
C THR A 142 -9.69 -7.25 -11.80
N SER A 143 -9.04 -6.12 -11.60
CA SER A 143 -7.98 -5.65 -12.48
C SER A 143 -6.69 -6.43 -12.20
N ILE A 144 -6.21 -7.19 -13.18
CA ILE A 144 -5.05 -8.09 -13.07
C ILE A 144 -3.94 -7.58 -13.99
N LEU A 145 -2.69 -7.66 -13.55
CA LEU A 145 -1.49 -7.40 -14.36
C LEU A 145 -0.51 -8.57 -14.25
N ARG A 146 0.03 -8.96 -15.41
CA ARG A 146 1.14 -9.90 -15.47
C ARG A 146 2.43 -9.23 -15.03
N VAL A 147 3.18 -9.91 -14.16
CA VAL A 147 4.46 -9.41 -13.62
C VAL A 147 5.61 -9.90 -14.47
N PRO A 148 6.50 -9.00 -14.96
CA PRO A 148 7.73 -9.40 -15.65
C PRO A 148 8.66 -10.25 -14.76
N GLU A 149 9.40 -11.19 -15.35
CA GLU A 149 10.26 -12.13 -14.62
C GLU A 149 11.36 -11.43 -13.80
N HIS A 150 11.91 -10.32 -14.32
CA HIS A 150 12.97 -9.59 -13.63
C HIS A 150 12.53 -8.85 -12.37
N VAL A 151 11.21 -8.69 -12.13
CA VAL A 151 10.71 -8.05 -10.91
C VAL A 151 10.68 -9.07 -9.77
N PRO A 152 11.49 -8.88 -8.70
CA PRO A 152 11.52 -9.80 -7.56
C PRO A 152 10.16 -9.90 -6.88
N SER A 153 9.78 -11.08 -6.38
CA SER A 153 8.47 -11.34 -5.76
C SER A 153 8.19 -10.40 -4.58
N ARG A 154 9.18 -10.09 -3.76
CA ARG A 154 9.04 -9.13 -2.64
C ARG A 154 8.66 -7.72 -3.10
N ILE A 155 9.16 -7.28 -4.24
CA ILE A 155 8.80 -5.98 -4.83
C ILE A 155 7.44 -6.10 -5.51
N ALA A 156 7.21 -7.16 -6.29
CA ALA A 156 5.94 -7.40 -6.97
C ALA A 156 4.75 -7.41 -6.00
N ALA A 157 4.90 -8.06 -4.84
CA ALA A 157 3.84 -8.11 -3.82
C ALA A 157 3.41 -6.72 -3.31
N THR A 158 4.28 -5.71 -3.34
CA THR A 158 3.92 -4.34 -2.91
C THR A 158 3.07 -3.59 -3.94
N ILE A 159 3.06 -4.03 -5.22
CA ILE A 159 2.44 -3.31 -6.34
C ILE A 159 0.94 -3.14 -6.10
N GLY A 160 0.24 -4.21 -5.69
CA GLY A 160 -1.21 -4.22 -5.47
C GLY A 160 -1.71 -3.40 -4.29
N CYS A 161 -0.84 -2.83 -3.47
CA CYS A 161 -1.21 -2.02 -2.31
C CYS A 161 -0.36 -0.74 -2.21
N SER A 162 0.82 -0.83 -1.58
CA SER A 162 1.60 0.36 -1.22
C SER A 162 2.09 1.13 -2.45
N THR A 163 2.62 0.46 -3.47
CA THR A 163 3.16 1.13 -4.67
C THR A 163 2.06 1.85 -5.46
N ALA A 164 0.91 1.18 -5.69
CA ALA A 164 -0.21 1.81 -6.40
C ALA A 164 -0.87 2.94 -5.58
N THR A 165 -0.90 2.83 -4.24
CA THR A 165 -1.35 3.92 -3.37
C THR A 165 -0.44 5.13 -3.49
N VAL A 166 0.88 4.93 -3.53
CA VAL A 166 1.83 6.04 -3.71
C VAL A 166 1.67 6.69 -5.09
N CYS A 167 1.42 5.92 -6.15
CA CYS A 167 1.08 6.48 -7.46
C CYS A 167 -0.16 7.39 -7.40
N ALA A 168 -1.19 6.99 -6.66
CA ALA A 168 -2.40 7.81 -6.46
C ALA A 168 -2.12 9.06 -5.62
N VAL A 169 -1.28 8.96 -4.60
CA VAL A 169 -0.85 10.08 -3.75
C VAL A 169 -0.09 11.12 -4.57
N LEU A 170 0.87 10.69 -5.38
CA LEU A 170 1.65 11.62 -6.21
C LEU A 170 0.82 12.22 -7.35
N GLU A 171 -0.13 11.48 -7.93
CA GLU A 171 -1.09 12.09 -8.88
C GLU A 171 -1.94 13.17 -8.18
N ALA A 172 -2.39 12.91 -6.95
CA ALA A 172 -3.13 13.90 -6.18
C ALA A 172 -2.27 15.12 -5.80
N ALA A 173 -0.99 14.93 -5.54
CA ALA A 173 -0.04 16.01 -5.26
C ALA A 173 0.16 16.96 -6.45
N GLY A 174 0.01 16.47 -7.68
CA GLY A 174 0.21 17.23 -8.91
C GLY A 174 1.64 17.15 -9.44
N ASP A 175 2.09 18.20 -10.14
CA ASP A 175 3.46 18.24 -10.68
C ASP A 175 4.49 18.42 -9.55
N ILE A 176 5.40 17.46 -9.46
CA ILE A 176 6.44 17.40 -8.42
C ILE A 176 7.80 17.94 -8.89
N ARG A 177 7.95 18.26 -10.18
CA ARG A 177 9.23 18.75 -10.73
C ARG A 177 9.59 20.09 -10.12
N ASP A 178 10.85 20.23 -9.74
CA ASP A 178 11.42 21.41 -9.10
C ASP A 178 10.73 21.82 -7.78
N LYS A 179 10.02 20.89 -7.13
CA LYS A 179 9.28 21.11 -5.87
C LYS A 179 10.04 20.63 -4.65
N VAL A 180 9.85 21.33 -3.53
CA VAL A 180 10.23 20.87 -2.19
C VAL A 180 9.12 19.97 -1.64
N VAL A 181 9.42 18.68 -1.48
CA VAL A 181 8.47 17.66 -1.03
C VAL A 181 8.83 17.22 0.38
N LEU A 182 7.92 17.42 1.32
CA LEU A 182 8.03 16.91 2.70
C LEU A 182 7.13 15.68 2.85
N ILE A 183 7.72 14.56 3.24
CA ILE A 183 7.03 13.29 3.45
C ILE A 183 7.03 12.97 4.95
N ASN A 184 5.86 12.82 5.52
CA ASN A 184 5.70 12.38 6.90
C ASN A 184 5.59 10.85 6.96
N GLY A 185 6.59 10.22 7.53
CA GLY A 185 6.80 8.78 7.61
C GLY A 185 7.77 8.25 6.56
N ALA A 186 8.83 7.54 6.99
CA ALA A 186 9.75 6.81 6.13
C ALA A 186 9.54 5.29 6.23
N GLY A 187 8.29 4.86 6.44
CA GLY A 187 7.88 3.46 6.29
C GLY A 187 7.75 3.06 4.81
N GLN A 188 7.11 1.94 4.54
CA GLN A 188 6.95 1.40 3.18
C GLN A 188 6.41 2.43 2.16
N LEU A 189 5.29 3.12 2.50
CA LEU A 189 4.72 4.12 1.61
C LEU A 189 5.64 5.33 1.44
N GLY A 190 6.19 5.82 2.56
CA GLY A 190 7.01 7.02 2.54
C GLY A 190 8.30 6.84 1.75
N MET A 191 8.97 5.70 1.88
CA MET A 191 10.19 5.40 1.12
C MET A 191 9.90 5.27 -0.38
N GLN A 192 8.82 4.58 -0.75
CA GLN A 192 8.40 4.51 -2.15
C GLN A 192 8.04 5.89 -2.70
N ALA A 193 7.33 6.72 -1.91
CA ALA A 193 7.01 8.09 -2.31
C ALA A 193 8.27 8.95 -2.48
N ALA A 194 9.26 8.80 -1.59
CA ALA A 194 10.52 9.52 -1.69
C ALA A 194 11.31 9.16 -2.96
N ILE A 195 11.39 7.85 -3.27
CA ILE A 195 12.06 7.37 -4.49
C ILE A 195 11.31 7.87 -5.74
N MET A 196 9.97 7.75 -5.76
CA MET A 196 9.16 8.23 -6.88
C MET A 196 9.27 9.74 -7.05
N ALA A 197 9.24 10.52 -5.97
CA ALA A 197 9.37 11.97 -6.02
C ALA A 197 10.74 12.40 -6.55
N LYS A 198 11.82 11.76 -6.06
CA LYS A 198 13.19 12.00 -6.56
C LYS A 198 13.32 11.65 -8.03
N SER A 199 12.83 10.48 -8.45
CA SER A 199 12.86 10.06 -9.87
C SER A 199 12.00 10.95 -10.76
N GLY A 200 10.92 11.53 -10.21
CA GLY A 200 10.02 12.45 -10.90
C GLY A 200 10.55 13.89 -10.99
N GLY A 201 11.77 14.17 -10.49
CA GLY A 201 12.43 15.46 -10.60
C GLY A 201 12.10 16.46 -9.49
N ALA A 202 11.66 15.98 -8.31
CA ALA A 202 11.54 16.86 -7.14
C ALA A 202 12.89 17.53 -6.84
N LYS A 203 12.86 18.85 -6.58
CA LYS A 203 14.05 19.64 -6.23
C LYS A 203 14.68 19.11 -4.96
N GLN A 204 13.84 18.81 -3.99
CA GLN A 204 14.26 18.27 -2.70
C GLN A 204 13.19 17.35 -2.11
N VAL A 205 13.63 16.27 -1.49
CA VAL A 205 12.75 15.37 -0.74
C VAL A 205 13.26 15.27 0.70
N ILE A 206 12.39 15.59 1.64
CA ILE A 206 12.66 15.56 3.09
C ILE A 206 11.71 14.54 3.72
N CYS A 207 12.23 13.68 4.59
CA CYS A 207 11.44 12.69 5.32
C CYS A 207 11.39 13.05 6.82
N LEU A 208 10.19 13.22 7.37
CA LEU A 208 9.95 13.21 8.79
C LEU A 208 9.75 11.77 9.24
N GLU A 209 10.56 11.27 10.19
CA GLU A 209 10.45 9.89 10.66
C GLU A 209 10.84 9.78 12.13
N ALA A 210 9.99 9.13 12.92
CA ALA A 210 10.20 8.97 14.36
C ALA A 210 11.25 7.90 14.69
N GLN A 211 11.31 6.82 13.88
CA GLN A 211 12.21 5.70 14.16
C GLN A 211 13.65 6.00 13.71
N PRO A 212 14.66 5.96 14.61
CA PRO A 212 16.05 6.26 14.26
C PRO A 212 16.62 5.38 13.15
N GLN A 213 16.28 4.07 13.14
CA GLN A 213 16.77 3.16 12.13
C GLN A 213 16.25 3.54 10.74
N ARG A 214 14.96 3.83 10.59
CA ARG A 214 14.36 4.26 9.31
C ARG A 214 14.92 5.59 8.83
N ARG A 215 15.25 6.52 9.76
CA ARG A 215 15.98 7.75 9.38
C ARG A 215 17.36 7.44 8.82
N THR A 216 18.07 6.49 9.43
CA THR A 216 19.39 6.04 8.93
C THR A 216 19.27 5.44 7.55
N ASP A 217 18.26 4.59 7.32
CA ASP A 217 18.02 3.97 6.02
C ASP A 217 17.69 5.01 4.95
N ALA A 218 16.82 5.96 5.23
CA ALA A 218 16.50 7.05 4.30
C ALA A 218 17.70 7.96 4.02
N LYS A 219 18.57 8.22 5.02
CA LYS A 219 19.83 8.98 4.81
C LYS A 219 20.80 8.26 3.87
N ARG A 220 20.91 6.93 3.98
CA ARG A 220 21.76 6.14 3.06
C ARG A 220 21.34 6.29 1.60
N MET A 221 20.06 6.57 1.34
CA MET A 221 19.52 6.87 0.02
C MET A 221 19.75 8.31 -0.45
N GLY A 222 20.36 9.13 0.39
CA GLY A 222 20.59 10.55 0.11
C GLY A 222 19.37 11.44 0.35
N PHE A 223 18.39 11.00 1.15
CA PHE A 223 17.29 11.85 1.60
C PHE A 223 17.66 12.62 2.86
N VAL A 224 17.22 13.88 2.92
CA VAL A 224 17.25 14.64 4.17
C VAL A 224 16.21 14.04 5.12
N THR A 225 16.59 13.81 6.38
CA THR A 225 15.67 13.26 7.38
C THR A 225 15.64 14.09 8.64
N ILE A 226 14.45 14.27 9.19
CA ILE A 226 14.21 15.03 10.43
C ILE A 226 13.42 14.15 11.38
N ALA A 227 13.78 14.15 12.66
CA ALA A 227 12.95 13.58 13.70
C ALA A 227 11.76 14.53 13.98
N PRO A 228 10.52 14.02 14.15
CA PRO A 228 9.35 14.89 14.35
C PRO A 228 9.50 15.91 15.47
N GLU A 229 10.14 15.53 16.57
CA GLU A 229 10.43 16.41 17.70
C GLU A 229 11.41 17.54 17.38
N SER A 230 12.22 17.38 16.33
CA SER A 230 13.19 18.37 15.85
C SER A 230 12.67 19.22 14.68
N MET A 231 11.44 18.99 14.23
CA MET A 231 10.88 19.66 13.04
C MET A 231 10.96 21.19 13.16
N ALA A 232 10.56 21.74 14.28
CA ALA A 232 10.55 23.18 14.53
C ALA A 232 11.94 23.85 14.42
N LEU A 233 13.00 23.11 14.76
CA LEU A 233 14.37 23.62 14.74
C LEU A 233 15.08 23.39 13.40
N MET A 234 14.78 22.27 12.74
CA MET A 234 15.57 21.80 11.61
C MET A 234 14.92 22.03 10.25
N LEU A 235 13.60 22.29 10.21
CA LEU A 235 12.89 22.31 8.92
C LEU A 235 13.36 23.47 8.02
N THR A 236 13.59 24.65 8.61
CA THR A 236 14.09 25.81 7.85
C THR A 236 15.46 25.54 7.24
N ASP A 237 16.38 24.97 8.01
CA ASP A 237 17.72 24.61 7.50
C ASP A 237 17.63 23.50 6.46
N ALA A 238 16.79 22.48 6.73
CA ALA A 238 16.58 21.35 5.83
C ALA A 238 15.99 21.77 4.48
N THR A 239 15.18 22.82 4.44
CA THR A 239 14.63 23.39 3.18
C THR A 239 15.51 24.49 2.58
N ALA A 240 16.64 24.83 3.22
CA ALA A 240 17.45 26.01 2.88
C ALA A 240 16.63 27.31 2.85
N GLY A 241 15.64 27.42 3.74
CA GLY A 241 14.73 28.57 3.82
C GLY A 241 13.62 28.59 2.77
N GLU A 242 13.58 27.62 1.86
CA GLU A 242 12.50 27.55 0.87
C GLU A 242 11.19 27.04 1.48
N PRO A 243 10.04 27.48 0.97
CA PRO A 243 8.75 26.95 1.39
C PRO A 243 8.55 25.52 0.91
N ILE A 244 7.75 24.75 1.66
CA ILE A 244 7.33 23.42 1.25
C ILE A 244 6.19 23.58 0.22
N ASP A 245 6.36 22.98 -0.96
CA ASP A 245 5.35 22.97 -2.01
C ASP A 245 4.34 21.82 -1.82
N ILE A 246 4.83 20.67 -1.39
CA ILE A 246 4.02 19.44 -1.27
C ILE A 246 4.30 18.77 0.07
N TYR A 247 3.22 18.47 0.80
CA TYR A 247 3.28 17.66 2.01
C TYR A 247 2.49 16.37 1.83
N LEU A 248 3.14 15.23 2.04
CA LEU A 248 2.55 13.90 1.98
C LEU A 248 2.48 13.28 3.36
N GLU A 249 1.29 13.09 3.89
CA GLU A 249 1.07 12.41 5.17
C GLU A 249 0.89 10.90 4.93
N LEU A 250 1.90 10.11 5.30
CA LEU A 250 1.98 8.66 5.07
C LEU A 250 2.27 7.86 6.35
N ALA A 251 2.31 8.53 7.50
CA ALA A 251 2.55 7.93 8.82
C ALA A 251 1.26 7.59 9.58
N GLY A 252 0.15 8.26 9.25
CA GLY A 252 -1.11 8.17 10.00
C GLY A 252 -1.15 9.06 11.25
N HIS A 253 -0.13 9.89 11.45
CA HIS A 253 -0.03 10.81 12.58
C HIS A 253 0.76 12.06 12.18
N VAL A 254 0.32 13.22 12.63
CA VAL A 254 1.03 14.49 12.46
C VAL A 254 1.36 15.05 13.83
N SER A 255 2.64 15.19 14.16
CA SER A 255 3.11 15.64 15.47
C SER A 255 2.81 17.10 15.76
N ASP A 256 3.04 17.99 14.78
CA ASP A 256 2.77 19.43 14.89
C ASP A 256 2.27 19.98 13.55
N PHE A 257 0.96 19.92 13.35
CA PHE A 257 0.33 20.42 12.14
C PHE A 257 0.37 21.94 12.04
N SER A 258 0.30 22.65 13.17
CA SER A 258 0.36 24.12 13.18
C SER A 258 1.73 24.63 12.74
N MET A 259 2.80 23.94 13.16
CA MET A 259 4.16 24.24 12.71
C MET A 259 4.31 23.98 11.21
N LEU A 260 3.83 22.82 10.71
CA LEU A 260 3.83 22.49 9.29
C LEU A 260 3.17 23.61 8.46
N MET A 261 1.98 24.08 8.85
CA MET A 261 1.23 25.11 8.13
C MET A 261 2.02 26.41 7.95
N LYS A 262 2.94 26.75 8.88
CA LYS A 262 3.81 27.95 8.75
C LYS A 262 4.83 27.80 7.62
N HIS A 263 5.34 26.60 7.39
CA HIS A 263 6.37 26.31 6.38
C HIS A 263 5.83 26.03 4.97
N LEU A 264 4.52 25.84 4.83
CA LEU A 264 3.90 25.66 3.52
C LEU A 264 3.97 26.94 2.69
N GLY A 265 4.28 26.81 1.40
CA GLY A 265 4.30 27.89 0.42
C GLY A 265 2.91 28.27 -0.10
N VAL A 266 2.85 29.35 -0.89
CA VAL A 266 1.64 29.71 -1.64
C VAL A 266 1.39 28.70 -2.75
N GLY A 267 0.16 28.20 -2.84
CA GLY A 267 -0.23 27.17 -3.82
C GLY A 267 0.18 25.74 -3.41
N SER A 268 0.65 25.53 -2.17
CA SER A 268 1.06 24.20 -1.71
C SER A 268 -0.08 23.18 -1.69
N THR A 269 0.28 21.91 -1.79
CA THR A 269 -0.66 20.79 -1.74
C THR A 269 -0.35 19.87 -0.55
N ILE A 270 -1.38 19.56 0.23
CA ILE A 270 -1.36 18.55 1.30
C ILE A 270 -2.11 17.32 0.81
N VAL A 271 -1.50 16.12 0.94
CA VAL A 271 -2.16 14.85 0.65
C VAL A 271 -2.11 13.95 1.88
N PHE A 272 -3.28 13.58 2.39
CA PHE A 272 -3.44 12.62 3.49
C PHE A 272 -3.73 11.22 2.95
N ALA A 273 -2.93 10.23 3.35
CA ALA A 273 -3.13 8.83 2.97
C ALA A 273 -2.71 7.83 4.07
N GLY A 274 -2.01 8.26 5.13
CA GLY A 274 -1.47 7.37 6.16
C GLY A 274 -2.50 6.90 7.19
N ALA A 275 -3.45 7.74 7.55
CA ALA A 275 -4.44 7.45 8.59
C ALA A 275 -5.60 6.60 8.05
N VAL A 276 -5.48 5.28 8.10
CA VAL A 276 -6.57 4.32 7.79
C VAL A 276 -7.25 3.76 9.06
N PHE A 277 -7.10 4.46 10.15
CA PHE A 277 -7.63 4.19 11.49
C PHE A 277 -8.07 5.52 12.15
N PRO A 278 -8.88 5.50 13.23
CA PRO A 278 -9.26 6.72 13.94
C PRO A 278 -8.05 7.51 14.39
N SER A 279 -7.99 8.78 14.06
CA SER A 279 -6.91 9.70 14.42
C SER A 279 -7.48 10.98 15.05
N PRO A 280 -6.71 11.70 15.89
CA PRO A 280 -7.12 12.99 16.44
C PRO A 280 -7.42 14.01 15.33
N ALA A 281 -8.31 14.96 15.63
CA ALA A 281 -8.58 16.10 14.75
C ALA A 281 -7.32 16.97 14.61
N LEU A 282 -7.08 17.49 13.41
CA LEU A 282 -5.98 18.41 13.15
C LEU A 282 -6.44 19.87 13.32
N PRO A 283 -5.61 20.73 13.95
CA PRO A 283 -5.91 22.16 14.07
C PRO A 283 -5.68 22.86 12.73
N LEU A 284 -6.73 22.90 11.87
CA LEU A 284 -6.67 23.56 10.57
C LEU A 284 -7.03 25.04 10.72
N ASP A 285 -6.05 25.92 10.41
CA ASP A 285 -6.27 27.35 10.34
C ASP A 285 -6.78 27.76 8.95
N MET A 286 -8.06 28.16 8.88
CA MET A 286 -8.72 28.56 7.64
C MET A 286 -8.08 29.81 7.00
N GLU A 287 -7.63 30.78 7.81
CA GLU A 287 -7.00 32.00 7.30
C GLU A 287 -5.71 31.67 6.55
N THR A 288 -4.87 30.78 7.10
CA THR A 288 -3.67 30.30 6.45
C THR A 288 -3.99 29.54 5.14
N VAL A 289 -5.01 28.69 5.13
CA VAL A 289 -5.45 27.97 3.91
C VAL A 289 -5.84 28.95 2.81
N ILE A 290 -6.65 29.96 3.16
CA ILE A 290 -7.13 30.96 2.20
C ILE A 290 -5.97 31.81 1.67
N ARG A 291 -5.17 32.41 2.57
CA ARG A 291 -4.09 33.32 2.19
C ARG A 291 -2.97 32.66 1.37
N LYS A 292 -2.69 31.39 1.65
CA LYS A 292 -1.68 30.61 0.92
C LYS A 292 -2.27 29.80 -0.23
N CYS A 293 -3.57 29.85 -0.49
CA CYS A 293 -4.25 29.06 -1.55
C CYS A 293 -3.92 27.56 -1.46
N ILE A 294 -3.93 26.99 -0.24
CA ILE A 294 -3.54 25.59 0.01
C ILE A 294 -4.61 24.63 -0.51
N THR A 295 -4.19 23.61 -1.21
CA THR A 295 -5.05 22.48 -1.61
C THR A 295 -4.88 21.32 -0.63
N ILE A 296 -5.99 20.75 -0.12
CA ILE A 296 -5.97 19.59 0.77
C ILE A 296 -6.73 18.45 0.11
N LYS A 297 -6.12 17.26 0.03
CA LYS A 297 -6.70 16.07 -0.59
C LYS A 297 -6.54 14.85 0.31
N GLY A 298 -7.53 13.94 0.27
CA GLY A 298 -7.48 12.63 0.92
C GLY A 298 -7.41 11.50 -0.12
N ILE A 299 -6.53 10.54 0.10
CA ILE A 299 -6.40 9.36 -0.75
C ILE A 299 -6.60 8.09 0.09
N HIS A 300 -7.47 7.21 -0.38
CA HIS A 300 -7.66 5.89 0.20
C HIS A 300 -7.86 4.85 -0.89
N ASN A 301 -6.97 3.87 -0.97
CA ASN A 301 -6.82 2.98 -2.11
C ASN A 301 -6.54 3.77 -3.40
N TYR A 302 -6.69 3.13 -4.54
CA TYR A 302 -6.27 3.69 -5.83
C TYR A 302 -7.20 3.20 -6.94
N ARG A 303 -7.15 3.85 -8.09
CA ARG A 303 -7.86 3.42 -9.30
C ARG A 303 -7.01 2.39 -10.07
N PRO A 304 -7.62 1.54 -10.89
CA PRO A 304 -6.90 0.52 -11.67
C PRO A 304 -5.69 1.05 -12.46
N GLU A 305 -5.76 2.27 -13.00
CA GLU A 305 -4.68 2.90 -13.76
C GLU A 305 -3.41 3.10 -12.92
N HIS A 306 -3.56 3.29 -11.61
CA HIS A 306 -2.41 3.40 -10.71
C HIS A 306 -1.67 2.07 -10.54
N LEU A 307 -2.37 0.93 -10.69
CA LEU A 307 -1.72 -0.38 -10.67
C LEU A 307 -0.76 -0.54 -11.85
N VAL A 308 -1.15 -0.07 -13.04
CA VAL A 308 -0.29 -0.07 -14.23
C VAL A 308 0.95 0.79 -14.01
N ARG A 309 0.77 2.01 -13.46
CA ARG A 309 1.90 2.90 -13.14
C ARG A 309 2.82 2.30 -12.07
N ALA A 310 2.24 1.63 -11.08
CA ALA A 310 2.98 0.97 -10.02
C ALA A 310 3.84 -0.19 -10.55
N LEU A 311 3.31 -1.00 -11.46
CA LEU A 311 4.07 -2.06 -12.12
C LEU A 311 5.22 -1.48 -12.97
N ALA A 312 4.95 -0.44 -13.76
CA ALA A 312 5.98 0.23 -14.57
C ALA A 312 7.09 0.81 -13.69
N PHE A 313 6.74 1.48 -12.59
CA PHE A 313 7.72 2.01 -11.64
C PHE A 313 8.53 0.89 -10.96
N ALA A 314 7.87 -0.13 -10.43
CA ALA A 314 8.52 -1.25 -9.77
C ALA A 314 9.48 -2.01 -10.72
N SER A 315 9.08 -2.16 -11.99
CA SER A 315 9.89 -2.78 -13.04
C SER A 315 11.14 -1.96 -13.37
N ALA A 316 11.01 -0.62 -13.45
CA ALA A 316 12.11 0.28 -13.77
C ALA A 316 13.08 0.52 -12.58
N HIS A 317 12.63 0.32 -11.35
CA HIS A 317 13.37 0.67 -10.13
C HIS A 317 13.52 -0.52 -9.16
N CYS A 318 13.40 -1.76 -9.62
CA CYS A 318 13.42 -2.95 -8.74
C CYS A 318 14.72 -3.07 -7.94
N ASP A 319 15.87 -2.69 -8.51
CA ASP A 319 17.16 -2.72 -7.82
C ASP A 319 17.18 -1.72 -6.66
N ALA A 320 16.80 -0.47 -6.90
CA ALA A 320 16.72 0.55 -5.86
C ALA A 320 15.71 0.15 -4.77
N LEU A 321 14.54 -0.36 -5.16
CA LEU A 321 13.54 -0.82 -4.20
C LEU A 321 14.03 -2.01 -3.37
N SER A 322 14.79 -2.94 -3.97
CA SER A 322 15.37 -4.09 -3.27
C SER A 322 16.48 -3.70 -2.30
N GLU A 323 17.27 -2.67 -2.64
CA GLU A 323 18.32 -2.16 -1.77
C GLU A 323 17.76 -1.43 -0.54
N PHE A 324 16.67 -0.70 -0.71
CA PHE A 324 16.19 0.24 0.31
C PHE A 324 15.02 -0.24 1.14
N LEU A 325 14.20 -1.13 0.61
CA LEU A 325 13.13 -1.72 1.39
C LEU A 325 13.68 -2.89 2.19
N THR A 326 13.83 -2.69 3.49
CA THR A 326 14.25 -3.77 4.37
C THR A 326 13.10 -4.77 4.52
N PHE A 327 13.31 -5.95 3.94
CA PHE A 327 12.40 -7.07 4.08
C PHE A 327 12.93 -8.04 5.14
N GLY A 328 12.06 -8.43 6.07
CA GLY A 328 12.31 -9.57 6.94
C GLY A 328 12.23 -10.89 6.17
N SER A 329 12.43 -11.99 6.88
CA SER A 329 12.29 -13.32 6.29
C SER A 329 10.86 -13.54 5.77
N LEU A 330 10.74 -14.18 4.62
CA LEU A 330 9.48 -14.77 4.19
C LEU A 330 9.36 -16.15 4.86
N LEU A 331 8.29 -16.35 5.58
CA LEU A 331 8.04 -17.54 6.38
C LEU A 331 6.88 -18.36 5.79
N PRO A 332 6.85 -19.67 5.96
CA PRO A 332 5.65 -20.44 5.62
C PRO A 332 4.48 -20.03 6.52
N LEU A 333 3.24 -20.20 6.04
CA LEU A 333 2.02 -19.81 6.80
C LEU A 333 1.98 -20.38 8.21
N ARG A 334 2.50 -21.59 8.44
CA ARG A 334 2.56 -22.21 9.79
C ARG A 334 3.40 -21.42 10.79
N GLU A 335 4.28 -20.55 10.35
CA GLU A 335 5.12 -19.70 11.20
C GLU A 335 4.55 -18.28 11.37
N HIS A 336 3.23 -18.11 11.18
CA HIS A 336 2.53 -16.82 11.19
C HIS A 336 2.75 -16.01 12.47
N ALA A 337 2.87 -16.66 13.63
CA ALA A 337 3.12 -15.94 14.89
C ALA A 337 4.44 -15.15 14.85
N ALA A 338 5.51 -15.77 14.32
CA ALA A 338 6.80 -15.12 14.16
C ALA A 338 6.74 -13.96 13.13
N ALA A 339 6.02 -14.15 12.01
CA ALA A 339 5.83 -13.10 11.01
C ALA A 339 5.06 -11.90 11.58
N VAL A 340 3.97 -12.13 12.32
CA VAL A 340 3.18 -11.07 12.96
C VAL A 340 4.01 -10.31 13.99
N GLN A 341 4.78 -11.01 14.84
CA GLN A 341 5.66 -10.40 15.82
C GLN A 341 6.77 -9.55 15.16
N ALA A 342 7.40 -10.08 14.10
CA ALA A 342 8.41 -9.34 13.36
C ALA A 342 7.82 -8.09 12.67
N GLY A 343 6.61 -8.18 12.14
CA GLY A 343 5.90 -7.04 11.57
C GLY A 343 5.57 -5.96 12.59
N GLU A 344 5.11 -6.36 13.78
CA GLU A 344 4.78 -5.43 14.87
C GLU A 344 6.01 -4.73 15.46
N SER A 345 7.17 -5.36 15.43
CA SER A 345 8.43 -4.75 15.90
C SER A 345 8.80 -3.47 15.14
N GLY A 346 8.32 -3.31 13.91
CA GLY A 346 8.65 -2.19 13.03
C GLY A 346 10.10 -2.17 12.53
N ALA A 347 10.88 -3.23 12.81
CA ALA A 347 12.28 -3.33 12.41
C ALA A 347 12.46 -3.45 10.89
N PHE A 348 11.42 -3.91 10.19
CA PHE A 348 11.40 -4.09 8.74
C PHE A 348 10.33 -3.22 8.10
N HIS A 349 10.51 -2.86 6.83
CA HIS A 349 9.46 -2.24 6.04
C HIS A 349 8.34 -3.24 5.77
N ARG A 350 8.70 -4.51 5.51
CA ARG A 350 7.77 -5.64 5.36
C ARG A 350 8.38 -6.94 5.86
N VAL A 351 7.53 -7.79 6.36
CA VAL A 351 7.70 -9.23 6.58
C VAL A 351 6.62 -9.94 5.81
N GLY A 352 6.65 -11.25 5.68
CA GLY A 352 5.58 -11.91 4.95
C GLY A 352 5.67 -13.42 4.89
N PHE A 353 4.89 -13.96 3.97
CA PHE A 353 4.73 -15.39 3.75
C PHE A 353 5.13 -15.78 2.33
N THR A 354 5.58 -17.01 2.19
CA THR A 354 5.83 -17.67 0.91
C THR A 354 5.11 -19.02 0.89
N SER A 355 4.85 -19.53 -0.30
CA SER A 355 4.44 -20.92 -0.48
C SER A 355 5.46 -21.83 0.20
N GLY A 356 4.99 -22.80 0.96
CA GLY A 356 5.80 -23.76 1.71
C GLY A 356 6.52 -24.76 0.82
#